data_76f5745e98d0cad2dc0d8b52cececc6b
#
_entry.id   76f5745e98d0cad2dc0d8b52cececc6b
#
_cell.length_a   1.000
_cell.length_b   1.000
_cell.length_c   1.000
_cell.angle_alpha   90.00
_cell.angle_beta   90.00
_cell.angle_gamma   90.00
#
_symmetry.space_group_name_H-M   'P 1'
#
loop_
_entity.id
_entity.type
_entity.pdbx_description
1 polymer ?
#
loop_
_entity_poly.entity_id
_entity_poly.type
_entity_poly.pdbx_seq_one_letter_code
_entity_poly.pdbx_strand_id
1 'polypeptide(L)'
;MIQRARLSHWLTRSDLCGVIMVTTMPRRRAAGPVDPKEAALRAAGALHPHPETVRDDAFLRDSFFDPRDRVQVKYEMLRRRRVDGRPVTEIATSFSVSRQAFYEAASAFAATGLPGLVRKRPGPQHAHKCSDEIVDFAAQWQAGESERSAERLAAAVAQRFHVTIHPRSLTRALERRKKKRPRPEPGQ
;
A
#
# COMPACT_ATOMS: atom_id res chain seq x y z
N MET A 1 -62.14 -33.82 -26.88
CA MET A 1 -63.12 -32.73 -26.90
C MET A 1 -62.38 -31.47 -26.58
N ILE A 2 -61.96 -30.68 -27.60
CA ILE A 2 -62.70 -29.48 -28.07
C ILE A 2 -62.54 -28.36 -27.00
N GLN A 3 -61.94 -27.18 -27.16
CA GLN A 3 -61.78 -26.24 -28.26
C GLN A 3 -60.84 -25.15 -27.72
N ARG A 4 -59.80 -24.67 -28.39
CA ARG A 4 -59.74 -23.49 -29.29
C ARG A 4 -60.47 -22.23 -28.83
N ALA A 5 -59.69 -21.14 -28.62
CA ALA A 5 -59.82 -19.78 -29.15
C ALA A 5 -58.71 -18.93 -28.58
N ARG A 6 -57.72 -18.43 -29.28
CA ARG A 6 -57.61 -17.32 -30.25
C ARG A 6 -58.22 -16.01 -29.76
N LEU A 7 -57.37 -15.01 -29.66
CA LEU A 7 -57.33 -13.70 -30.33
C LEU A 7 -56.62 -12.71 -29.37
N SER A 8 -55.36 -12.28 -29.65
CA SER A 8 -55.02 -11.09 -30.44
C SER A 8 -55.76 -9.82 -30.03
N HIS A 9 -54.98 -8.83 -29.50
CA HIS A 9 -54.97 -7.43 -29.91
C HIS A 9 -53.91 -6.68 -29.11
N TRP A 10 -52.88 -6.22 -29.80
CA TRP A 10 -52.56 -4.89 -30.26
C TRP A 10 -52.20 -3.88 -29.14
N LEU A 11 -50.88 -3.57 -29.07
CA LEU A 11 -50.30 -2.24 -29.25
C LEU A 11 -51.03 -1.05 -28.64
N THR A 12 -50.36 -0.44 -27.65
CA THR A 12 -50.05 0.99 -27.60
C THR A 12 -48.81 1.14 -26.74
N ARG A 13 -47.74 1.42 -27.25
CA ARG A 13 -46.95 2.63 -27.51
C ARG A 13 -47.07 3.66 -26.38
N SER A 14 -45.88 4.04 -25.86
CA SER A 14 -45.55 5.24 -25.14
C SER A 14 -45.72 5.16 -23.64
N ASP A 15 -44.60 4.87 -22.94
CA ASP A 15 -44.10 5.80 -21.97
C ASP A 15 -42.61 5.47 -21.69
N LEU A 16 -41.79 6.18 -22.43
CA LEU A 16 -40.37 6.35 -22.12
C LEU A 16 -40.26 7.25 -20.90
N CYS A 17 -40.53 6.68 -19.71
CA CYS A 17 -40.12 7.33 -18.48
C CYS A 17 -38.69 6.91 -18.20
N GLY A 18 -37.75 7.79 -18.60
CA GLY A 18 -36.34 7.62 -18.34
C GLY A 18 -36.09 7.49 -16.85
N VAL A 19 -35.92 6.26 -16.38
CA VAL A 19 -35.33 6.01 -15.04
C VAL A 19 -33.88 6.39 -15.17
N ILE A 20 -33.59 7.65 -14.83
CA ILE A 20 -32.23 8.08 -14.54
C ILE A 20 -31.79 7.26 -13.32
N MET A 21 -31.06 6.19 -13.59
CA MET A 21 -30.28 5.50 -12.54
C MET A 21 -29.27 6.50 -12.02
N VAL A 22 -29.66 7.26 -11.01
CA VAL A 22 -28.71 8.02 -10.19
C VAL A 22 -27.86 6.95 -9.48
N THR A 23 -26.75 6.61 -10.09
CA THR A 23 -25.70 5.82 -9.43
C THR A 23 -25.19 6.67 -8.28
N THR A 24 -25.80 6.51 -7.11
CA THR A 24 -25.34 7.14 -5.88
C THR A 24 -24.00 6.50 -5.59
N MET A 25 -22.93 7.19 -6.01
CA MET A 25 -21.59 6.83 -5.57
C MET A 25 -21.59 6.79 -4.05
N PRO A 26 -21.10 5.70 -3.42
CA PRO A 26 -21.03 5.65 -1.97
C PRO A 26 -20.17 6.81 -1.50
N ARG A 27 -20.80 7.79 -0.85
CA ARG A 27 -20.10 8.89 -0.19
C ARG A 27 -19.06 8.24 0.72
N ARG A 28 -17.78 8.48 0.44
CA ARG A 28 -16.68 8.16 1.34
C ARG A 28 -17.08 8.70 2.70
N ARG A 29 -17.37 7.82 3.66
CA ARG A 29 -17.65 8.22 5.04
C ARG A 29 -16.53 9.16 5.46
N ALA A 30 -16.88 10.36 5.89
CA ALA A 30 -15.94 11.26 6.51
C ALA A 30 -15.25 10.49 7.63
N ALA A 31 -13.94 10.37 7.56
CA ALA A 31 -13.15 9.72 8.59
C ALA A 31 -13.42 10.47 9.89
N GLY A 32 -13.99 9.78 10.89
CA GLY A 32 -14.10 10.31 12.24
C GLY A 32 -12.72 10.72 12.77
N PRO A 33 -12.64 11.36 13.94
CA PRO A 33 -11.37 11.78 14.51
C PRO A 33 -10.43 10.59 14.54
N VAL A 34 -9.31 10.70 13.82
CA VAL A 34 -8.32 9.62 13.70
C VAL A 34 -7.69 9.45 15.08
N ASP A 35 -7.78 8.25 15.65
CA ASP A 35 -7.07 7.91 16.88
C ASP A 35 -5.57 8.18 16.69
N PRO A 36 -4.94 9.03 17.51
CA PRO A 36 -3.54 9.40 17.38
C PRO A 36 -2.61 8.18 17.42
N LYS A 37 -2.96 7.14 18.19
CA LYS A 37 -2.21 5.88 18.24
C LYS A 37 -2.30 5.14 16.90
N GLU A 38 -3.47 5.06 16.30
CA GLU A 38 -3.64 4.43 14.99
C GLU A 38 -2.86 5.19 13.91
N ALA A 39 -2.87 6.52 13.93
CA ALA A 39 -2.09 7.33 13.01
C ALA A 39 -0.59 7.08 13.16
N ALA A 40 -0.08 6.99 14.38
CA ALA A 40 1.32 6.68 14.67
C ALA A 40 1.71 5.27 14.19
N LEU A 41 0.90 4.26 14.47
CA LEU A 41 1.12 2.89 14.01
C LEU A 41 1.12 2.79 12.47
N ARG A 42 0.24 3.54 11.81
CA ARG A 42 0.17 3.61 10.34
C ARG A 42 1.43 4.27 9.76
N ALA A 43 1.88 5.36 10.35
CA ALA A 43 3.10 6.05 9.93
C ALA A 43 4.34 5.18 10.10
N ALA A 44 4.42 4.42 11.18
CA ALA A 44 5.49 3.45 11.46
C ALA A 44 5.41 2.17 10.60
N GLY A 45 4.32 1.94 9.85
CA GLY A 45 4.10 0.69 9.12
C GLY A 45 3.81 -0.51 10.03
N ALA A 46 3.44 -0.24 11.28
CA ALA A 46 3.15 -1.22 12.33
C ALA A 46 1.65 -1.50 12.51
N LEU A 47 0.78 -0.80 11.78
CA LEU A 47 -0.67 -1.03 11.89
C LEU A 47 -1.04 -2.42 11.39
N HIS A 48 -1.78 -3.17 12.23
CA HIS A 48 -2.33 -4.47 11.86
C HIS A 48 -3.56 -4.28 10.96
N PRO A 49 -3.62 -4.92 9.78
CA PRO A 49 -4.73 -4.73 8.83
C PRO A 49 -6.06 -5.31 9.33
N HIS A 50 -6.01 -6.37 10.14
CA HIS A 50 -7.16 -7.16 10.62
C HIS A 50 -7.03 -7.46 12.12
N PRO A 51 -7.10 -6.44 13.00
CA PRO A 51 -6.93 -6.62 14.44
C PRO A 51 -7.99 -7.53 15.05
N GLU A 52 -9.18 -7.58 14.46
CA GLU A 52 -10.33 -8.41 14.85
C GLU A 52 -10.07 -9.92 14.71
N THR A 53 -9.04 -10.31 13.98
CA THR A 53 -8.71 -11.73 13.77
C THR A 53 -7.84 -12.32 14.88
N VAL A 54 -7.23 -11.48 15.74
CA VAL A 54 -6.41 -11.92 16.87
C VAL A 54 -7.31 -12.44 17.98
N ARG A 55 -7.15 -13.72 18.32
CA ARG A 55 -7.99 -14.43 19.32
C ARG A 55 -7.19 -14.94 20.51
N ASP A 56 -5.97 -14.49 20.69
CA ASP A 56 -5.18 -14.85 21.88
C ASP A 56 -5.76 -14.20 23.13
N ASP A 57 -5.84 -14.97 24.21
CA ASP A 57 -6.46 -14.57 25.48
C ASP A 57 -5.90 -13.27 26.06
N ALA A 58 -4.62 -13.01 25.91
CA ALA A 58 -4.02 -11.77 26.43
C ALA A 58 -4.61 -10.54 25.73
N PHE A 59 -4.79 -10.60 24.41
CA PHE A 59 -5.37 -9.50 23.62
C PHE A 59 -6.88 -9.32 23.86
N LEU A 60 -7.55 -10.36 24.35
CA LEU A 60 -8.99 -10.29 24.64
C LEU A 60 -9.28 -9.79 26.07
N ARG A 61 -8.37 -10.03 27.01
CA ARG A 61 -8.62 -9.79 28.45
C ARG A 61 -7.90 -8.59 29.01
N ASP A 62 -6.77 -8.20 28.43
CA ASP A 62 -5.89 -7.17 28.98
C ASP A 62 -5.74 -6.01 28.01
N SER A 63 -6.10 -4.81 28.46
CA SER A 63 -6.03 -3.57 27.68
C SER A 63 -4.59 -3.12 27.34
N PHE A 64 -3.59 -3.69 27.98
CA PHE A 64 -2.18 -3.46 27.65
C PHE A 64 -1.85 -4.00 26.24
N PHE A 65 -2.49 -5.11 25.84
CA PHE A 65 -2.27 -5.73 24.53
C PHE A 65 -3.20 -5.13 23.49
N ASP A 66 -2.62 -4.38 22.55
CA ASP A 66 -3.40 -3.76 21.46
C ASP A 66 -3.28 -4.61 20.17
N PRO A 67 -4.37 -5.27 19.74
CA PRO A 67 -4.35 -6.08 18.52
C PRO A 67 -4.10 -5.24 17.26
N ARG A 68 -4.22 -3.91 17.33
CA ARG A 68 -3.88 -2.99 16.22
C ARG A 68 -2.38 -2.82 16.05
N ASP A 69 -1.58 -3.07 17.11
CA ASP A 69 -0.12 -3.03 17.02
C ASP A 69 0.43 -4.37 16.50
N ARG A 70 0.79 -4.39 15.23
CA ARG A 70 1.34 -5.57 14.56
C ARG A 70 2.67 -6.05 15.16
N VAL A 71 3.46 -5.14 15.71
CA VAL A 71 4.75 -5.50 16.32
C VAL A 71 4.51 -6.23 17.64
N GLN A 72 3.59 -5.72 18.46
CA GLN A 72 3.18 -6.37 19.69
C GLN A 72 2.55 -7.74 19.43
N VAL A 73 1.64 -7.83 18.45
CA VAL A 73 1.03 -9.11 18.04
C VAL A 73 2.07 -10.14 17.66
N LYS A 74 3.04 -9.77 16.81
CA LYS A 74 4.12 -10.69 16.40
C LYS A 74 5.06 -11.06 17.54
N TYR A 75 5.38 -10.10 18.41
CA TYR A 75 6.24 -10.35 19.56
C TYR A 75 5.59 -11.37 20.52
N GLU A 76 4.33 -11.16 20.88
CA GLU A 76 3.59 -12.08 21.76
C GLU A 76 3.42 -13.47 21.14
N MET A 77 3.16 -13.53 19.84
CA MET A 77 3.14 -14.78 19.09
C MET A 77 4.45 -15.58 19.26
N LEU A 78 5.61 -14.92 19.17
CA LEU A 78 6.91 -15.56 19.38
C LEU A 78 7.16 -15.91 20.86
N ARG A 79 6.74 -15.04 21.77
CA ARG A 79 6.84 -15.27 23.22
C ARG A 79 6.07 -16.52 23.63
N ARG A 80 4.83 -16.71 23.13
CA ARG A 80 4.02 -17.91 23.39
C ARG A 80 4.77 -19.21 23.05
N ARG A 81 5.53 -19.21 21.96
CA ARG A 81 6.36 -20.36 21.61
C ARG A 81 7.54 -20.54 22.53
N ARG A 82 8.24 -19.42 22.83
CA ARG A 82 9.55 -19.47 23.51
C ARG A 82 9.43 -19.64 25.02
N VAL A 83 8.43 -19.02 25.62
CA VAL A 83 8.22 -19.00 27.08
C VAL A 83 7.15 -20.03 27.49
N ASP A 84 6.00 -20.01 26.82
CA ASP A 84 4.86 -20.86 27.21
C ASP A 84 4.93 -22.25 26.53
N GLY A 85 5.88 -22.50 25.63
CA GLY A 85 6.10 -23.80 25.00
C GLY A 85 4.99 -24.22 24.03
N ARG A 86 4.02 -23.37 23.71
CA ARG A 86 2.85 -23.72 22.87
C ARG A 86 3.27 -24.18 21.47
N PRO A 87 2.55 -25.13 20.87
CA PRO A 87 2.83 -25.59 19.51
C PRO A 87 2.51 -24.50 18.48
N VAL A 88 3.34 -24.43 17.43
CA VAL A 88 3.20 -23.40 16.37
C VAL A 88 1.82 -23.45 15.69
N THR A 89 1.20 -24.62 15.58
CA THR A 89 -0.14 -24.78 15.01
C THR A 89 -1.22 -24.07 15.81
N GLU A 90 -1.18 -24.18 17.13
CA GLU A 90 -2.10 -23.52 18.05
C GLU A 90 -1.90 -22.00 18.01
N ILE A 91 -0.64 -21.55 18.08
CA ILE A 91 -0.28 -20.15 17.99
C ILE A 91 -0.76 -19.55 16.68
N ALA A 92 -0.50 -20.22 15.55
CA ALA A 92 -0.93 -19.77 14.23
C ALA A 92 -2.44 -19.57 14.14
N THR A 93 -3.21 -20.46 14.80
CA THR A 93 -4.67 -20.34 14.87
C THR A 93 -5.10 -19.17 15.75
N SER A 94 -4.52 -19.01 16.95
CA SER A 94 -4.88 -17.96 17.91
C SER A 94 -4.56 -16.55 17.40
N PHE A 95 -3.50 -16.42 16.61
CA PHE A 95 -3.07 -15.15 16.02
C PHE A 95 -3.50 -14.97 14.56
N SER A 96 -4.27 -15.91 14.00
CA SER A 96 -4.76 -15.92 12.62
C SER A 96 -3.64 -15.68 11.58
N VAL A 97 -2.51 -16.35 11.77
CA VAL A 97 -1.36 -16.28 10.87
C VAL A 97 -1.04 -17.66 10.28
N SER A 98 -0.36 -17.70 9.13
CA SER A 98 0.16 -18.97 8.61
C SER A 98 1.40 -19.41 9.41
N ARG A 99 1.68 -20.73 9.41
CA ARG A 99 2.92 -21.25 9.98
C ARG A 99 4.17 -20.65 9.33
N GLN A 100 4.12 -20.38 8.03
CA GLN A 100 5.20 -19.71 7.32
C GLN A 100 5.43 -18.30 7.88
N ALA A 101 4.36 -17.50 8.05
CA ALA A 101 4.45 -16.15 8.63
C ALA A 101 5.02 -16.15 10.05
N PHE A 102 4.73 -17.22 10.84
CA PHE A 102 5.36 -17.43 12.14
C PHE A 102 6.88 -17.57 12.01
N TYR A 103 7.37 -18.48 11.14
CA TYR A 103 8.80 -18.71 10.98
C TYR A 103 9.54 -17.52 10.37
N GLU A 104 8.91 -16.80 9.44
CA GLU A 104 9.43 -15.54 8.91
C GLU A 104 9.61 -14.49 10.02
N ALA A 105 8.61 -14.34 10.89
CA ALA A 105 8.70 -13.43 12.02
C ALA A 105 9.79 -13.88 13.03
N ALA A 106 9.92 -15.18 13.29
CA ALA A 106 10.94 -15.74 14.18
C ALA A 106 12.35 -15.47 13.62
N SER A 107 12.57 -15.70 12.33
CA SER A 107 13.85 -15.45 11.66
C SER A 107 14.19 -13.96 11.66
N ALA A 108 13.22 -13.10 11.34
CA ALA A 108 13.42 -11.65 11.33
C ALA A 108 13.73 -11.11 12.74
N PHE A 109 13.06 -11.63 13.76
CA PHE A 109 13.34 -11.27 15.14
C PHE A 109 14.73 -11.74 15.61
N ALA A 110 15.14 -12.96 15.23
CA ALA A 110 16.47 -13.47 15.55
C ALA A 110 17.59 -12.63 14.89
N ALA A 111 17.36 -12.12 13.68
CA ALA A 111 18.34 -11.33 12.94
C ALA A 111 18.50 -9.89 13.45
N THR A 112 17.40 -9.22 13.79
CA THR A 112 17.41 -7.76 14.07
C THR A 112 16.59 -7.34 15.28
N GLY A 113 16.03 -8.28 16.05
CA GLY A 113 15.17 -7.98 17.19
C GLY A 113 13.81 -7.38 16.79
N LEU A 114 13.27 -6.52 17.65
CA LEU A 114 11.97 -5.85 17.42
C LEU A 114 11.87 -5.10 16.09
N PRO A 115 12.90 -4.37 15.60
CA PRO A 115 12.87 -3.76 14.27
C PRO A 115 12.58 -4.74 13.13
N GLY A 116 12.96 -6.01 13.26
CA GLY A 116 12.67 -7.07 12.29
C GLY A 116 11.19 -7.39 12.16
N LEU A 117 10.39 -7.11 13.17
CA LEU A 117 8.96 -7.35 13.17
C LEU A 117 8.16 -6.26 12.45
N VAL A 118 8.76 -5.08 12.25
CA VAL A 118 8.14 -3.99 11.49
C VAL A 118 8.08 -4.39 10.01
N ARG A 119 6.96 -4.09 9.36
CA ARG A 119 6.80 -4.40 7.93
C ARG A 119 7.75 -3.54 7.10
N LYS A 120 8.62 -4.18 6.33
CA LYS A 120 9.38 -3.48 5.28
C LYS A 120 8.40 -2.96 4.23
N ARG A 121 8.62 -1.72 3.76
CA ARG A 121 7.82 -1.15 2.67
C ARG A 121 7.94 -2.06 1.44
N PRO A 122 6.82 -2.48 0.84
CA PRO A 122 6.85 -3.30 -0.35
C PRO A 122 7.38 -2.49 -1.54
N GLY A 123 8.05 -3.19 -2.44
CA GLY A 123 8.58 -2.60 -3.68
C GLY A 123 10.08 -2.35 -3.65
N PRO A 124 10.67 -2.03 -4.79
CA PRO A 124 12.08 -1.74 -4.91
C PRO A 124 12.42 -0.46 -4.13
N GLN A 125 13.42 -0.53 -3.27
CA GLN A 125 13.86 0.60 -2.44
C GLN A 125 14.55 1.68 -3.28
N HIS A 126 15.07 1.31 -4.44
CA HIS A 126 15.75 2.19 -5.39
C HIS A 126 15.17 2.01 -6.79
N ALA A 127 15.17 3.09 -7.58
CA ALA A 127 14.77 3.01 -8.98
C ALA A 127 15.85 2.23 -9.75
N HIS A 128 15.53 1.01 -10.21
CA HIS A 128 16.47 0.09 -10.87
C HIS A 128 17.20 0.70 -12.09
N LYS A 129 16.55 1.59 -12.82
CA LYS A 129 17.09 2.19 -14.05
C LYS A 129 17.42 3.67 -13.91
N CYS A 130 16.95 4.37 -12.89
CA CYS A 130 17.23 5.78 -12.64
C CYS A 130 18.14 5.90 -11.42
N SER A 131 19.42 5.60 -11.57
CA SER A 131 20.41 5.87 -10.54
C SER A 131 20.53 7.37 -10.25
N ASP A 132 21.07 7.73 -9.11
CA ASP A 132 21.26 9.15 -8.76
C ASP A 132 22.16 9.85 -9.78
N GLU A 133 23.17 9.18 -10.34
CA GLU A 133 24.03 9.69 -11.42
C GLU A 133 23.25 10.06 -12.68
N ILE A 134 22.30 9.21 -13.10
CA ILE A 134 21.45 9.48 -14.26
C ILE A 134 20.53 10.67 -13.98
N VAL A 135 20.01 10.78 -12.77
CA VAL A 135 19.15 11.91 -12.37
C VAL A 135 19.95 13.21 -12.28
N ASP A 136 21.22 13.15 -11.82
CA ASP A 136 22.13 14.30 -11.78
C ASP A 136 22.45 14.77 -13.20
N PHE A 137 22.84 13.86 -14.08
CA PHE A 137 23.06 14.16 -15.50
C PHE A 137 21.81 14.77 -16.15
N ALA A 138 20.64 14.15 -15.94
CA ALA A 138 19.39 14.65 -16.49
C ALA A 138 19.05 16.08 -16.01
N ALA A 139 19.36 16.40 -14.74
CA ALA A 139 19.16 17.74 -14.19
C ALA A 139 20.11 18.76 -14.81
N GLN A 140 21.40 18.42 -14.99
CA GLN A 140 22.40 19.27 -15.64
C GLN A 140 22.06 19.50 -17.10
N TRP A 141 21.70 18.44 -17.83
CA TRP A 141 21.29 18.53 -19.22
C TRP A 141 20.10 19.48 -19.41
N GLN A 142 19.06 19.37 -18.56
CA GLN A 142 17.93 20.30 -18.59
C GLN A 142 18.28 21.76 -18.30
N ALA A 143 19.35 22.01 -17.57
CA ALA A 143 19.78 23.36 -17.25
C ALA A 143 20.51 24.03 -18.44
N GLY A 144 21.18 23.23 -19.30
CA GLY A 144 21.99 23.72 -20.43
C GLY A 144 21.26 23.79 -21.79
N GLU A 145 20.15 23.11 -21.96
CA GLU A 145 19.43 22.97 -23.23
C GLU A 145 18.24 23.94 -23.35
N SER A 146 18.15 24.60 -24.50
CA SER A 146 17.03 25.49 -24.83
C SER A 146 15.74 24.75 -25.13
N GLU A 147 15.83 23.58 -25.78
CA GLU A 147 14.71 22.71 -26.10
C GLU A 147 14.62 21.52 -25.11
N ARG A 148 13.76 21.62 -24.14
CA ARG A 148 13.59 20.65 -23.04
C ARG A 148 12.64 19.52 -23.41
N SER A 149 12.89 18.79 -24.52
CA SER A 149 12.10 17.61 -24.86
C SER A 149 12.50 16.42 -24.00
N ALA A 150 11.49 15.71 -23.47
CA ALA A 150 11.70 14.51 -22.66
C ALA A 150 12.28 13.35 -23.49
N GLU A 151 11.99 13.30 -24.78
CA GLU A 151 12.52 12.33 -25.74
C GLU A 151 14.02 12.56 -25.99
N ARG A 152 14.43 13.80 -26.21
CA ARG A 152 15.85 14.17 -26.37
C ARG A 152 16.65 13.84 -25.11
N LEU A 153 16.11 14.15 -23.94
CA LEU A 153 16.74 13.78 -22.68
C LEU A 153 16.91 12.26 -22.56
N ALA A 154 15.88 11.47 -22.92
CA ALA A 154 15.98 10.03 -22.91
C ALA A 154 17.03 9.48 -23.88
N ALA A 155 17.16 10.09 -25.07
CA ALA A 155 18.20 9.76 -26.04
C ALA A 155 19.59 10.10 -25.50
N ALA A 156 19.79 11.26 -24.88
CA ALA A 156 21.07 11.66 -24.30
C ALA A 156 21.49 10.73 -23.14
N VAL A 157 20.54 10.31 -22.30
CA VAL A 157 20.78 9.32 -21.25
C VAL A 157 21.16 7.96 -21.85
N ALA A 158 20.46 7.50 -22.90
CA ALA A 158 20.76 6.25 -23.57
C ALA A 158 22.16 6.25 -24.20
N GLN A 159 22.59 7.35 -24.80
CA GLN A 159 23.93 7.50 -25.35
C GLN A 159 25.02 7.51 -24.27
N ARG A 160 24.81 8.20 -23.16
CA ARG A 160 25.83 8.37 -22.12
C ARG A 160 25.97 7.16 -21.21
N PHE A 161 24.86 6.51 -20.86
CA PHE A 161 24.84 5.45 -19.83
C PHE A 161 24.50 4.07 -20.41
N HIS A 162 24.26 3.95 -21.70
CA HIS A 162 23.84 2.71 -22.38
C HIS A 162 22.58 2.07 -21.76
N VAL A 163 21.70 2.87 -21.14
CA VAL A 163 20.46 2.44 -20.49
C VAL A 163 19.26 3.12 -21.14
N THR A 164 18.34 2.31 -21.66
CA THR A 164 17.09 2.83 -22.22
C THR A 164 16.09 3.08 -21.08
N ILE A 165 15.71 4.33 -20.90
CA ILE A 165 14.73 4.78 -19.90
C ILE A 165 13.60 5.51 -20.59
N HIS A 166 12.36 5.16 -20.23
CA HIS A 166 11.20 5.84 -20.79
C HIS A 166 11.18 7.32 -20.36
N PRO A 167 10.89 8.30 -21.28
CA PRO A 167 10.93 9.74 -20.99
C PRO A 167 10.14 10.14 -19.73
N ARG A 168 8.93 9.58 -19.56
CA ARG A 168 8.08 9.81 -18.40
C ARG A 168 8.72 9.39 -17.06
N SER A 169 9.57 8.37 -17.07
CA SER A 169 10.28 7.91 -15.87
C SER A 169 11.36 8.89 -15.45
N LEU A 170 12.08 9.48 -16.40
CA LEU A 170 13.06 10.54 -16.17
C LEU A 170 12.41 11.81 -15.61
N THR A 171 11.30 12.26 -16.23
CA THR A 171 10.54 13.41 -15.73
C THR A 171 10.08 13.22 -14.30
N ARG A 172 9.51 12.05 -13.96
CA ARG A 172 9.09 11.72 -12.59
C ARG A 172 10.27 11.67 -11.60
N ALA A 173 11.43 11.21 -12.02
CA ALA A 173 12.63 11.16 -11.19
C ALA A 173 13.12 12.58 -10.87
N LEU A 174 13.16 13.46 -11.87
CA LEU A 174 13.52 14.86 -11.71
C LEU A 174 12.55 15.63 -10.80
N GLU A 175 11.25 15.42 -10.95
CA GLU A 175 10.25 16.02 -10.08
C GLU A 175 10.39 15.57 -8.62
N ARG A 176 10.67 14.28 -8.39
CA ARG A 176 10.94 13.76 -7.03
C ARG A 176 12.17 14.41 -6.41
N ARG A 177 13.23 14.61 -7.20
CA ARG A 177 14.44 15.31 -6.75
C ARG A 177 14.16 16.76 -6.39
N LYS A 178 13.39 17.49 -7.21
CA LYS A 178 12.98 18.88 -6.91
C LYS A 178 12.21 18.99 -5.59
N LYS A 179 11.31 18.02 -5.33
CA LYS A 179 10.56 17.96 -4.06
C LYS A 179 11.42 17.61 -2.84
N LYS A 180 12.48 16.83 -3.02
CA LYS A 180 13.38 16.40 -1.94
C LYS A 180 14.42 17.47 -1.56
N ARG A 181 14.72 18.44 -2.44
CA ARG A 181 15.55 19.59 -2.08
C ARG A 181 14.77 20.49 -1.13
N PRO A 182 15.31 20.83 0.05
CA PRO A 182 14.68 21.80 0.92
C PRO A 182 14.51 23.12 0.14
N ARG A 183 13.33 23.72 0.25
CA ARG A 183 13.04 25.04 -0.33
C ARG A 183 14.04 26.01 0.30
N PRO A 184 14.82 26.80 -0.47
CA PRO A 184 15.64 27.83 0.13
C PRO A 184 14.73 28.76 0.94
N GLU A 185 15.09 28.99 2.20
CA GLU A 185 14.42 29.96 3.06
C GLU A 185 14.41 31.31 2.31
N PRO A 186 13.25 32.00 2.23
CA PRO A 186 13.24 33.35 1.70
C PRO A 186 14.12 34.22 2.59
N GLY A 187 15.17 34.77 1.99
CA GLY A 187 16.25 35.48 2.65
C GLY A 187 15.76 36.47 3.71
N GLN A 188 16.50 36.44 4.83
CA GLN A 188 16.52 37.52 5.81
C GLN A 188 17.13 38.76 5.18
#